data_a9552ed72a6eda7a5782fafb54bed386
#
_entry.id   a9552ed72a6eda7a5782fafb54bed386
#
_cell.length_a   1.000
_cell.length_b   1.000
_cell.length_c   1.000
_cell.angle_alpha   90.00
_cell.angle_beta   90.00
_cell.angle_gamma   90.00
#
_symmetry.space_group_name_H-M   'P 1'
#
loop_
_entity.id
_entity.type
_entity.pdbx_description
1 polymer ?
#
loop_
_entity_poly.entity_id
_entity_poly.type
_entity_poly.pdbx_seq_one_letter_code
_entity_poly.pdbx_strand_id
1 'polypeptide(L)'
;MRRLVMLRPNINNEDYHADPALGSSRARQLLGSCPLKVKHSMGQPSPSTPALLNGSLVHTATLEPALVDVEFGCKPTEIDGNSSRTKAYKDAFAEMEAAEPNKRWLPESDYNMCMEVAASARQHPLLMEMLYHPASKTEHTGFFEIEGTPCKVRPDLYNSETGMVLDLKTTLDASEKGFAKSVRQFGYTFQAAFYMTALRAMGERPKQFVFIVVEKTAPFATACYALDNNDIEKEIPRVLEAMKIYGECLRTDVWPGYTDDIKTLNLGGLFTTNRLSITQIADKFRVSRSFVCKVVKKHKLEQRKVGNRNMVDMTEFSTALRWENERKSA
;
A
#
# COMPACT_ATOMS: atom_id res chain seq x y z
N MET A 1 -18.40 9.74 26.30
CA MET A 1 -19.00 10.50 25.17
C MET A 1 -18.90 9.60 23.93
N ARG A 2 -20.04 9.21 23.33
CA ARG A 2 -20.05 8.51 22.03
C ARG A 2 -19.46 9.51 21.01
N ARG A 3 -18.25 9.24 20.48
CA ARG A 3 -17.72 10.00 19.36
C ARG A 3 -18.73 9.86 18.21
N LEU A 4 -19.22 10.98 17.69
CA LEU A 4 -20.11 11.00 16.55
C LEU A 4 -19.41 10.31 15.38
N VAL A 5 -20.00 9.21 14.92
CA VAL A 5 -19.53 8.37 13.82
C VAL A 5 -19.92 9.06 12.52
N MET A 6 -19.08 9.96 12.02
CA MET A 6 -19.36 10.77 10.83
C MET A 6 -18.07 11.15 10.12
N LEU A 7 -18.08 11.13 8.80
CA LEU A 7 -16.98 11.70 7.99
C LEU A 7 -16.98 13.23 8.13
N ARG A 8 -15.83 13.79 8.50
CA ARG A 8 -15.63 15.21 8.75
C ARG A 8 -14.62 15.81 7.76
N PRO A 9 -14.93 16.95 7.15
CA PRO A 9 -13.96 17.70 6.35
C PRO A 9 -12.94 18.41 7.25
N ASN A 10 -11.87 18.89 6.64
CA ASN A 10 -10.94 19.89 7.19
C ASN A 10 -10.18 19.47 8.46
N ILE A 11 -9.90 18.19 8.62
CA ILE A 11 -8.86 17.77 9.58
C ILE A 11 -7.54 17.74 8.82
N ASN A 12 -6.61 18.60 9.19
CA ASN A 12 -5.31 18.66 8.53
C ASN A 12 -4.50 17.35 8.70
N ASN A 13 -3.47 17.18 7.88
CA ASN A 13 -2.67 15.96 7.90
C ASN A 13 -1.94 15.74 9.22
N GLU A 14 -1.46 16.79 9.86
CA GLU A 14 -0.73 16.72 11.12
C GLU A 14 -1.63 16.20 12.22
N ASP A 15 -2.81 16.80 12.41
CA ASP A 15 -3.80 16.36 13.41
C ASP A 15 -4.29 14.95 13.15
N TYR A 16 -4.52 14.58 11.85
CA TYR A 16 -4.90 13.23 11.49
C TYR A 16 -3.83 12.21 11.90
N HIS A 17 -2.56 12.49 11.62
CA HIS A 17 -1.47 11.55 11.95
C HIS A 17 -1.14 11.53 13.43
N ALA A 18 -1.28 12.65 14.13
CA ALA A 18 -1.06 12.75 15.58
C ALA A 18 -2.12 11.98 16.39
N ASP A 19 -3.35 11.86 15.91
CA ASP A 19 -4.40 11.13 16.62
C ASP A 19 -4.01 9.66 16.83
N PRO A 20 -4.12 9.11 18.06
CA PRO A 20 -3.71 7.74 18.38
C PRO A 20 -4.64 6.67 17.81
N ALA A 21 -5.83 6.99 17.31
CA ALA A 21 -6.74 6.01 16.73
C ALA A 21 -6.08 5.16 15.63
N LEU A 22 -6.48 3.91 15.54
CA LEU A 22 -5.90 2.94 14.62
C LEU A 22 -6.30 3.25 13.17
N GLY A 23 -5.33 3.58 12.31
CA GLY A 23 -5.50 3.67 10.86
C GLY A 23 -4.97 2.43 10.14
N SER A 24 -5.29 2.29 8.85
CA SER A 24 -4.93 1.12 8.03
C SER A 24 -3.44 0.79 8.03
N SER A 25 -2.58 1.79 7.90
CA SER A 25 -1.11 1.60 7.88
C SER A 25 -0.59 1.03 9.19
N ARG A 26 -1.06 1.56 10.33
CA ARG A 26 -0.69 1.08 11.67
C ARG A 26 -1.26 -0.31 11.93
N ALA A 27 -2.49 -0.59 11.50
CA ALA A 27 -3.11 -1.91 11.58
C ALA A 27 -2.30 -2.96 10.80
N ARG A 28 -1.87 -2.63 9.59
CA ARG A 28 -1.00 -3.50 8.79
C ARG A 28 0.37 -3.70 9.43
N GLN A 29 0.98 -2.65 9.99
CA GLN A 29 2.25 -2.74 10.72
C GLN A 29 2.14 -3.67 11.92
N LEU A 30 1.02 -3.62 12.65
CA LEU A 30 0.77 -4.46 13.82
C LEU A 30 0.81 -5.95 13.47
N LEU A 31 0.18 -6.35 12.36
CA LEU A 31 0.18 -7.74 11.87
C LEU A 31 1.50 -8.14 11.20
N GLY A 32 2.20 -7.21 10.57
CA GLY A 32 3.47 -7.46 9.88
C GLY A 32 4.70 -7.40 10.78
N SER A 33 4.53 -6.98 12.05
CA SER A 33 5.61 -6.88 13.04
C SER A 33 5.14 -7.31 14.42
N CYS A 34 5.22 -6.44 15.42
CA CYS A 34 4.70 -6.72 16.76
C CYS A 34 4.15 -5.43 17.41
N PRO A 35 3.25 -5.56 18.42
CA PRO A 35 2.67 -4.43 19.15
C PRO A 35 3.70 -3.46 19.72
N LEU A 36 4.81 -3.95 20.26
CA LEU A 36 5.89 -3.13 20.84
C LEU A 36 6.46 -2.12 19.83
N LYS A 37 6.65 -2.53 18.55
CA LYS A 37 7.12 -1.64 17.49
C LYS A 37 6.07 -0.57 17.14
N VAL A 38 4.80 -0.93 17.16
CA VAL A 38 3.71 0.01 16.95
C VAL A 38 3.68 1.04 18.07
N LYS A 39 3.76 0.62 19.34
CA LYS A 39 3.84 1.52 20.50
C LYS A 39 5.02 2.49 20.38
N HIS A 40 6.19 1.98 20.01
CA HIS A 40 7.39 2.82 19.82
C HIS A 40 7.23 3.86 18.73
N SER A 41 6.51 3.55 17.64
CA SER A 41 6.25 4.50 16.54
C SER A 41 5.17 5.54 16.87
N MET A 42 4.36 5.30 17.91
CA MET A 42 3.35 6.27 18.35
C MET A 42 4.02 7.48 19.00
N GLY A 43 3.63 8.67 18.58
CA GLY A 43 4.24 9.93 19.08
C GLY A 43 5.60 10.27 18.47
N GLN A 44 6.15 9.42 17.59
CA GLN A 44 7.31 9.78 16.78
C GLN A 44 6.87 10.51 15.52
N PRO A 45 7.62 11.52 15.08
CA PRO A 45 7.38 12.13 13.78
C PRO A 45 7.42 11.06 12.69
N SER A 46 6.45 11.06 11.79
CA SER A 46 6.50 10.16 10.64
C SER A 46 7.76 10.45 9.82
N PRO A 47 8.59 9.44 9.48
CA PRO A 47 9.78 9.67 8.68
C PRO A 47 9.36 10.28 7.34
N SER A 48 9.83 11.50 7.07
CA SER A 48 9.65 12.14 5.78
C SER A 48 10.72 11.60 4.82
N THR A 49 10.31 10.82 3.83
CA THR A 49 11.18 10.45 2.71
C THR A 49 10.79 11.25 1.47
N PRO A 50 11.72 11.53 0.54
CA PRO A 50 11.37 12.21 -0.72
C PRO A 50 10.19 11.54 -1.43
N ALA A 51 10.12 10.21 -1.43
CA ALA A 51 9.03 9.47 -2.06
C ALA A 51 7.65 9.74 -1.40
N LEU A 52 7.62 9.85 -0.06
CA LEU A 52 6.39 10.18 0.67
C LEU A 52 5.99 11.65 0.44
N LEU A 53 6.98 12.55 0.43
CA LEU A 53 6.74 13.97 0.19
C LEU A 53 6.19 14.19 -1.23
N ASN A 54 6.81 13.56 -2.24
CA ASN A 54 6.34 13.59 -3.62
C ASN A 54 4.91 13.02 -3.73
N GLY A 55 4.64 11.88 -3.08
CA GLY A 55 3.30 11.31 -3.01
C GLY A 55 2.28 12.27 -2.42
N SER A 56 2.63 12.93 -1.30
CA SER A 56 1.73 13.91 -0.66
C SER A 56 1.43 15.10 -1.60
N LEU A 57 2.44 15.66 -2.28
CA LEU A 57 2.20 16.74 -3.23
C LEU A 57 1.29 16.30 -4.39
N VAL A 58 1.51 15.10 -4.95
CA VAL A 58 0.63 14.58 -6.01
C VAL A 58 -0.80 14.43 -5.51
N HIS A 59 -1.02 13.91 -4.30
CA HIS A 59 -2.36 13.80 -3.71
C HIS A 59 -3.01 15.18 -3.55
N THR A 60 -2.33 16.13 -2.88
CA THR A 60 -2.87 17.48 -2.69
C THR A 60 -3.15 18.17 -4.02
N ALA A 61 -2.20 18.14 -4.98
CA ALA A 61 -2.38 18.77 -6.28
C ALA A 61 -3.52 18.14 -7.12
N THR A 62 -3.78 16.85 -6.90
CA THR A 62 -4.86 16.13 -7.61
C THR A 62 -6.22 16.38 -6.97
N LEU A 63 -6.32 16.25 -5.65
CA LEU A 63 -7.58 16.19 -4.92
C LEU A 63 -8.00 17.56 -4.37
N GLU A 64 -7.07 18.34 -3.88
CA GLU A 64 -7.28 19.63 -3.21
C GLU A 64 -6.29 20.71 -3.71
N PRO A 65 -6.29 21.03 -5.02
CA PRO A 65 -5.24 21.87 -5.64
C PRO A 65 -5.10 23.25 -5.00
N ALA A 66 -6.15 23.77 -4.39
CA ALA A 66 -6.09 25.07 -3.67
C ALA A 66 -5.17 25.03 -2.43
N LEU A 67 -4.83 23.85 -1.91
CA LEU A 67 -3.95 23.69 -0.77
C LEU A 67 -2.47 23.58 -1.16
N VAL A 68 -2.14 23.44 -2.45
CA VAL A 68 -0.75 23.26 -2.89
C VAL A 68 0.13 24.39 -2.42
N ASP A 69 -0.24 25.64 -2.69
CA ASP A 69 0.57 26.81 -2.31
C ASP A 69 0.59 27.07 -0.80
N VAL A 70 -0.35 26.46 -0.07
CA VAL A 70 -0.39 26.54 1.40
C VAL A 70 0.55 25.53 2.05
N GLU A 71 0.58 24.31 1.52
CA GLU A 71 1.28 23.18 2.14
C GLU A 71 2.67 22.90 1.54
N PHE A 72 2.92 23.32 0.30
CA PHE A 72 4.14 22.98 -0.42
C PHE A 72 4.84 24.22 -0.99
N GLY A 73 6.16 24.12 -1.06
CA GLY A 73 7.01 25.10 -1.72
C GLY A 73 7.94 24.43 -2.73
N CYS A 74 8.16 25.10 -3.83
CA CYS A 74 9.19 24.73 -4.81
C CYS A 74 10.52 25.32 -4.36
N LYS A 75 11.51 24.47 -4.08
CA LYS A 75 12.88 24.90 -3.77
C LYS A 75 13.59 25.28 -5.06
N PRO A 76 13.86 26.55 -5.30
CA PRO A 76 14.46 27.00 -6.54
C PRO A 76 15.89 26.46 -6.66
N THR A 77 16.36 26.26 -7.89
CA THR A 77 17.75 25.86 -8.15
C THR A 77 18.74 27.02 -7.95
N GLU A 78 18.25 28.26 -8.02
CA GLU A 78 19.00 29.50 -7.90
C GLU A 78 18.17 30.57 -7.19
N ILE A 79 18.80 31.38 -6.34
CA ILE A 79 18.23 32.59 -5.70
C ILE A 79 19.19 33.77 -5.93
N ASP A 80 18.71 34.85 -6.51
CA ASP A 80 19.47 36.06 -6.80
C ASP A 80 20.82 35.81 -7.49
N GLY A 81 20.84 34.91 -8.51
CA GLY A 81 22.03 34.51 -9.23
C GLY A 81 22.97 33.59 -8.47
N ASN A 82 22.56 33.12 -7.28
CA ASN A 82 23.34 32.22 -6.45
C ASN A 82 22.84 30.79 -6.56
N SER A 83 23.68 29.87 -6.99
CA SER A 83 23.34 28.44 -7.04
C SER A 83 23.21 27.83 -5.64
N SER A 84 22.49 26.71 -5.54
CA SER A 84 22.22 25.99 -4.27
C SER A 84 23.47 25.57 -3.48
N ARG A 85 24.66 25.67 -4.07
CA ARG A 85 25.94 25.34 -3.40
C ARG A 85 26.50 26.51 -2.61
N THR A 86 26.12 27.75 -2.90
CA THR A 86 26.65 28.95 -2.26
C THR A 86 26.07 29.19 -0.88
N LYS A 87 26.84 29.90 -0.04
CA LYS A 87 26.35 30.32 1.28
C LYS A 87 25.18 31.30 1.13
N ALA A 88 25.28 32.28 0.21
CA ALA A 88 24.23 33.26 -0.04
C ALA A 88 22.89 32.59 -0.38
N TYR A 89 22.87 31.55 -1.24
CA TYR A 89 21.66 30.76 -1.49
C TYR A 89 21.11 30.12 -0.21
N LYS A 90 21.98 29.48 0.58
CA LYS A 90 21.55 28.76 1.79
C LYS A 90 20.95 29.70 2.83
N ASP A 91 21.54 30.89 2.97
CA ASP A 91 21.05 31.92 3.89
C ASP A 91 19.68 32.42 3.40
N ALA A 92 19.56 32.80 2.12
CA ALA A 92 18.29 33.24 1.52
C ALA A 92 17.21 32.18 1.57
N PHE A 93 17.56 30.92 1.31
CA PHE A 93 16.57 29.83 1.39
C PHE A 93 16.11 29.55 2.83
N ALA A 94 17.01 29.69 3.82
CA ALA A 94 16.65 29.57 5.23
C ALA A 94 15.68 30.68 5.67
N GLU A 95 15.83 31.90 5.12
CA GLU A 95 14.87 32.98 5.34
C GLU A 95 13.49 32.67 4.74
N MET A 96 13.45 32.08 3.54
CA MET A 96 12.20 31.61 2.93
C MET A 96 11.53 30.53 3.77
N GLU A 97 12.28 29.52 4.23
CA GLU A 97 11.76 28.46 5.12
C GLU A 97 11.23 29.04 6.44
N ALA A 98 11.95 30.03 7.02
CA ALA A 98 11.52 30.69 8.26
C ALA A 98 10.27 31.54 8.08
N ALA A 99 10.07 32.15 6.91
CA ALA A 99 8.88 32.93 6.59
C ALA A 99 7.63 32.05 6.39
N GLU A 100 7.81 30.79 5.97
CA GLU A 100 6.73 29.86 5.69
C GLU A 100 6.97 28.50 6.37
N PRO A 101 6.98 28.43 7.72
CA PRO A 101 7.43 27.27 8.49
C PRO A 101 6.55 26.03 8.32
N ASN A 102 5.32 26.18 7.82
CA ASN A 102 4.37 25.10 7.61
C ASN A 102 4.49 24.48 6.21
N LYS A 103 5.27 25.10 5.32
CA LYS A 103 5.47 24.55 3.97
C LYS A 103 6.49 23.43 3.95
N ARG A 104 6.18 22.42 3.16
CA ARG A 104 7.07 21.29 2.84
C ARG A 104 7.74 21.59 1.50
N TRP A 105 9.05 21.80 1.51
CA TRP A 105 9.80 22.23 0.34
C TRP A 105 10.35 21.05 -0.46
N LEU A 106 10.04 21.00 -1.76
CA LEU A 106 10.56 20.00 -2.68
C LEU A 106 11.61 20.63 -3.62
N PRO A 107 12.63 19.86 -4.04
CA PRO A 107 13.47 20.27 -5.17
C PRO A 107 12.61 20.61 -6.39
N GLU A 108 13.00 21.60 -7.16
CA GLU A 108 12.24 22.07 -8.33
C GLU A 108 11.90 20.95 -9.32
N SER A 109 12.85 20.05 -9.59
CA SER A 109 12.62 18.90 -10.46
C SER A 109 11.51 17.96 -9.93
N ASP A 110 11.50 17.71 -8.62
CA ASP A 110 10.51 16.83 -8.00
C ASP A 110 9.15 17.53 -7.93
N TYR A 111 9.13 18.82 -7.60
CA TYR A 111 7.92 19.61 -7.58
C TYR A 111 7.24 19.62 -8.96
N ASN A 112 7.99 19.96 -10.00
CA ASN A 112 7.48 20.00 -11.37
C ASN A 112 6.98 18.62 -11.82
N MET A 113 7.74 17.56 -11.58
CA MET A 113 7.32 16.19 -11.87
C MET A 113 6.02 15.83 -11.14
N CYS A 114 5.87 16.18 -9.86
CA CYS A 114 4.64 15.92 -9.11
C CYS A 114 3.43 16.67 -9.70
N MET A 115 3.62 17.92 -10.14
CA MET A 115 2.57 18.70 -10.78
C MET A 115 2.14 18.09 -12.13
N GLU A 116 3.08 17.58 -12.93
CA GLU A 116 2.77 16.87 -14.18
C GLU A 116 2.00 15.57 -13.92
N VAL A 117 2.40 14.79 -12.91
CA VAL A 117 1.68 13.57 -12.47
C VAL A 117 0.26 13.91 -12.04
N ALA A 118 0.07 14.96 -11.26
CA ALA A 118 -1.25 15.41 -10.82
C ALA A 118 -2.11 15.90 -11.99
N ALA A 119 -1.51 16.67 -12.92
CA ALA A 119 -2.19 17.13 -14.12
C ALA A 119 -2.67 15.95 -14.99
N SER A 120 -1.85 14.91 -15.14
CA SER A 120 -2.23 13.69 -15.84
C SER A 120 -3.35 12.93 -15.13
N ALA A 121 -3.28 12.78 -13.79
CA ALA A 121 -4.34 12.16 -13.00
C ALA A 121 -5.68 12.87 -13.21
N ARG A 122 -5.68 14.19 -13.20
CA ARG A 122 -6.89 15.03 -13.39
C ARG A 122 -7.46 14.99 -14.83
N GLN A 123 -6.78 14.38 -15.79
CA GLN A 123 -7.36 14.10 -17.10
C GLN A 123 -8.20 12.81 -17.10
N HIS A 124 -8.14 11.98 -16.05
CA HIS A 124 -8.90 10.74 -16.00
C HIS A 124 -10.39 11.01 -15.77
N PRO A 125 -11.30 10.60 -16.69
CA PRO A 125 -12.73 10.97 -16.63
C PRO A 125 -13.41 10.58 -15.33
N LEU A 126 -13.20 9.35 -14.85
CA LEU A 126 -13.80 8.86 -13.61
C LEU A 126 -13.36 9.70 -12.39
N LEU A 127 -12.09 10.10 -12.32
CA LEU A 127 -11.61 10.93 -11.22
C LEU A 127 -12.33 12.29 -11.22
N MET A 128 -12.45 12.92 -12.39
CA MET A 128 -13.10 14.22 -12.52
C MET A 128 -14.59 14.14 -12.23
N GLU A 129 -15.26 13.09 -12.72
CA GLU A 129 -16.66 12.83 -12.39
C GLU A 129 -16.85 12.74 -10.88
N MET A 130 -16.03 11.93 -10.20
CA MET A 130 -16.12 11.77 -8.75
C MET A 130 -15.75 13.04 -7.97
N LEU A 131 -14.73 13.79 -8.39
CA LEU A 131 -14.32 15.02 -7.70
C LEU A 131 -15.41 16.09 -7.68
N TYR A 132 -16.17 16.19 -8.76
CA TYR A 132 -17.24 17.22 -8.89
C TYR A 132 -18.62 16.70 -8.55
N HIS A 133 -18.78 15.43 -8.20
CA HIS A 133 -20.08 14.89 -7.85
C HIS A 133 -20.54 15.41 -6.46
N PRO A 134 -21.77 15.94 -6.31
CA PRO A 134 -22.23 16.56 -5.04
C PRO A 134 -22.20 15.63 -3.83
N ALA A 135 -22.40 14.31 -4.05
CA ALA A 135 -22.35 13.31 -2.98
C ALA A 135 -20.94 12.79 -2.66
N SER A 136 -19.90 13.32 -3.31
CA SER A 136 -18.53 12.93 -3.06
C SER A 136 -17.95 13.71 -1.88
N LYS A 137 -17.14 13.00 -1.11
CA LYS A 137 -16.41 13.50 0.06
C LYS A 137 -14.91 13.27 -0.20
N THR A 138 -14.16 14.33 -0.41
CA THR A 138 -12.71 14.29 -0.65
C THR A 138 -11.96 14.48 0.66
N GLU A 139 -10.97 13.62 0.95
CA GLU A 139 -10.11 13.70 2.15
C GLU A 139 -10.87 13.84 3.48
N HIS A 140 -12.12 13.35 3.52
CA HIS A 140 -12.91 13.39 4.74
C HIS A 140 -12.44 12.36 5.75
N THR A 141 -12.13 12.79 6.96
CA THR A 141 -11.70 11.92 8.05
C THR A 141 -12.90 11.35 8.81
N GLY A 142 -12.92 10.03 8.97
CA GLY A 142 -13.85 9.33 9.84
C GLY A 142 -13.18 8.80 11.10
N PHE A 143 -13.81 9.00 12.25
CA PHE A 143 -13.47 8.33 13.51
C PHE A 143 -14.61 7.39 13.89
N PHE A 144 -14.28 6.16 14.19
CA PHE A 144 -15.23 5.12 14.52
C PHE A 144 -14.67 4.19 15.59
N GLU A 145 -15.48 3.29 16.09
CA GLU A 145 -15.10 2.33 17.11
C GLU A 145 -15.61 0.94 16.73
N ILE A 146 -14.77 -0.06 16.83
CA ILE A 146 -15.14 -1.47 16.71
C ILE A 146 -14.70 -2.18 17.98
N GLU A 147 -15.63 -2.81 18.69
CA GLU A 147 -15.38 -3.55 19.94
C GLU A 147 -14.56 -2.75 20.97
N GLY A 148 -14.84 -1.46 21.11
CA GLY A 148 -14.14 -0.57 22.02
C GLY A 148 -12.78 -0.07 21.51
N THR A 149 -12.35 -0.45 20.30
CA THR A 149 -11.10 0.00 19.70
C THR A 149 -11.31 1.27 18.89
N PRO A 150 -10.69 2.40 19.25
CA PRO A 150 -10.80 3.63 18.49
C PRO A 150 -10.02 3.52 17.18
N CYS A 151 -10.69 3.79 16.07
CA CYS A 151 -10.16 3.71 14.73
C CYS A 151 -10.40 5.01 13.95
N LYS A 152 -9.57 5.21 12.91
CA LYS A 152 -9.70 6.34 11.99
C LYS A 152 -9.49 5.91 10.55
N VAL A 153 -10.16 6.60 9.63
CA VAL A 153 -10.04 6.40 8.19
C VAL A 153 -10.11 7.73 7.47
N ARG A 154 -9.41 7.85 6.36
CA ARG A 154 -9.49 8.98 5.43
C ARG A 154 -9.38 8.44 4.02
N PRO A 155 -10.50 8.17 3.34
CA PRO A 155 -10.49 7.87 1.92
C PRO A 155 -10.09 9.12 1.12
N ASP A 156 -9.31 8.94 0.05
CA ASP A 156 -9.00 10.02 -0.88
C ASP A 156 -10.30 10.60 -1.45
N LEU A 157 -11.23 9.71 -1.86
CA LEU A 157 -12.57 10.08 -2.30
C LEU A 157 -13.57 8.99 -1.91
N TYR A 158 -14.74 9.40 -1.42
CA TYR A 158 -15.89 8.51 -1.20
C TYR A 158 -17.16 9.16 -1.71
N ASN A 159 -17.88 8.47 -2.59
CA ASN A 159 -19.19 8.90 -3.06
C ASN A 159 -20.28 8.09 -2.38
N SER A 160 -21.12 8.77 -1.58
CA SER A 160 -22.14 8.11 -0.75
C SER A 160 -23.37 7.62 -1.54
N GLU A 161 -23.62 8.13 -2.74
CA GLU A 161 -24.72 7.67 -3.60
C GLU A 161 -24.34 6.40 -4.37
N THR A 162 -23.19 6.40 -5.02
CA THR A 162 -22.70 5.24 -5.77
C THR A 162 -22.12 4.14 -4.87
N GLY A 163 -21.62 4.52 -3.70
CA GLY A 163 -20.87 3.65 -2.81
C GLY A 163 -19.42 3.40 -3.26
N MET A 164 -18.89 4.20 -4.19
CA MET A 164 -17.53 4.06 -4.71
C MET A 164 -16.54 4.73 -3.75
N VAL A 165 -15.50 3.98 -3.39
CA VAL A 165 -14.31 4.48 -2.69
C VAL A 165 -13.18 4.53 -3.72
N LEU A 166 -12.57 5.70 -3.88
CA LEU A 166 -11.45 5.88 -4.80
C LEU A 166 -10.20 6.22 -4.00
N ASP A 167 -9.07 5.66 -4.42
CA ASP A 167 -7.76 5.87 -3.82
C ASP A 167 -6.72 6.10 -4.93
N LEU A 168 -6.00 7.21 -4.84
CA LEU A 168 -5.00 7.63 -5.81
C LEU A 168 -3.64 6.99 -5.49
N LYS A 169 -3.02 6.36 -6.48
CA LYS A 169 -1.70 5.75 -6.31
C LYS A 169 -0.74 6.19 -7.40
N THR A 170 0.45 6.59 -6.99
CA THR A 170 1.57 6.75 -7.92
C THR A 170 2.40 5.48 -8.01
N THR A 171 2.84 5.11 -9.21
CA THR A 171 3.60 3.88 -9.46
C THR A 171 4.73 4.09 -10.46
N LEU A 172 5.59 3.09 -10.62
CA LEU A 172 6.56 3.02 -11.71
C LEU A 172 6.00 2.31 -12.96
N ASP A 173 4.97 1.48 -12.78
CA ASP A 173 4.35 0.69 -13.85
C ASP A 173 2.86 0.59 -13.54
N ALA A 174 2.05 1.33 -14.31
CA ALA A 174 0.59 1.35 -14.19
C ALA A 174 -0.09 0.23 -14.97
N SER A 175 0.64 -0.63 -15.69
CA SER A 175 0.04 -1.80 -16.32
C SER A 175 -0.64 -2.69 -15.28
N GLU A 176 -1.65 -3.46 -15.69
CA GLU A 176 -2.34 -4.41 -14.81
C GLU A 176 -1.37 -5.32 -14.05
N LYS A 177 -0.38 -5.88 -14.75
CA LYS A 177 0.65 -6.76 -14.15
C LYS A 177 1.57 -6.02 -13.19
N GLY A 178 1.98 -4.80 -13.53
CA GLY A 178 2.83 -3.93 -12.70
C GLY A 178 2.11 -3.50 -11.44
N PHE A 179 0.89 -2.99 -11.59
CA PHE A 179 0.11 -2.53 -10.45
C PHE A 179 -0.36 -3.68 -9.55
N ALA A 180 -0.70 -4.86 -10.10
CA ALA A 180 -1.01 -6.04 -9.30
C ALA A 180 0.16 -6.49 -8.41
N LYS A 181 1.43 -6.26 -8.81
CA LYS A 181 2.59 -6.47 -7.93
C LYS A 181 2.61 -5.45 -6.79
N SER A 182 2.35 -4.18 -7.11
CA SER A 182 2.28 -3.10 -6.12
C SER A 182 1.17 -3.36 -5.10
N VAL A 183 -0.03 -3.79 -5.54
CA VAL A 183 -1.14 -4.17 -4.66
C VAL A 183 -0.70 -5.20 -3.61
N ARG A 184 -0.01 -6.26 -4.04
CA ARG A 184 0.50 -7.31 -3.14
C ARG A 184 1.63 -6.82 -2.24
N GLN A 185 2.60 -6.10 -2.81
CA GLN A 185 3.78 -5.63 -2.08
C GLN A 185 3.40 -4.64 -0.98
N PHE A 186 2.53 -3.71 -1.28
CA PHE A 186 2.15 -2.64 -0.35
C PHE A 186 0.88 -2.97 0.46
N GLY A 187 0.25 -4.12 0.21
CA GLY A 187 -0.93 -4.57 0.96
C GLY A 187 -2.16 -3.69 0.73
N TYR A 188 -2.39 -3.25 -0.51
CA TYR A 188 -3.52 -2.37 -0.84
C TYR A 188 -4.87 -3.06 -0.68
N THR A 189 -4.93 -4.40 -0.80
CA THR A 189 -6.14 -5.17 -0.49
C THR A 189 -6.53 -5.04 0.99
N PHE A 190 -5.53 -5.07 1.90
CA PHE A 190 -5.76 -4.82 3.34
C PHE A 190 -6.21 -3.38 3.60
N GLN A 191 -5.63 -2.38 2.92
CA GLN A 191 -6.08 -0.99 3.00
C GLN A 191 -7.54 -0.86 2.58
N ALA A 192 -7.91 -1.45 1.44
CA ALA A 192 -9.27 -1.44 0.94
C ALA A 192 -10.23 -2.10 1.93
N ALA A 193 -9.89 -3.28 2.47
CA ALA A 193 -10.68 -3.97 3.48
C ALA A 193 -10.88 -3.13 4.74
N PHE A 194 -9.83 -2.44 5.19
CA PHE A 194 -9.91 -1.53 6.34
C PHE A 194 -10.88 -0.36 6.06
N TYR A 195 -10.78 0.27 4.88
CA TYR A 195 -11.63 1.40 4.49
C TYR A 195 -13.09 1.00 4.33
N MET A 196 -13.35 -0.14 3.66
CA MET A 196 -14.71 -0.66 3.50
C MET A 196 -15.33 -1.02 4.86
N THR A 197 -14.56 -1.64 5.77
CA THR A 197 -15.00 -1.95 7.13
C THR A 197 -15.28 -0.68 7.93
N ALA A 198 -14.42 0.32 7.85
CA ALA A 198 -14.59 1.60 8.51
C ALA A 198 -15.86 2.33 8.07
N LEU A 199 -16.07 2.45 6.76
CA LEU A 199 -17.24 3.09 6.19
C LEU A 199 -18.54 2.36 6.60
N ARG A 200 -18.56 1.02 6.56
CA ARG A 200 -19.70 0.22 7.03
C ARG A 200 -20.00 0.44 8.51
N ALA A 201 -18.95 0.52 9.36
CA ALA A 201 -19.10 0.79 10.79
C ALA A 201 -19.66 2.18 11.08
N MET A 202 -19.46 3.12 10.16
CA MET A 202 -20.04 4.48 10.21
C MET A 202 -21.45 4.57 9.60
N GLY A 203 -22.04 3.46 9.16
CA GLY A 203 -23.38 3.42 8.57
C GLY A 203 -23.42 3.77 7.08
N GLU A 204 -22.26 3.98 6.46
CA GLU A 204 -22.14 4.18 5.02
C GLU A 204 -22.28 2.85 4.27
N ARG A 205 -22.51 2.90 2.97
CA ARG A 205 -22.74 1.72 2.13
C ARG A 205 -21.72 1.61 0.99
N PRO A 206 -20.43 1.40 1.32
CA PRO A 206 -19.42 1.25 0.29
C PRO A 206 -19.65 -0.04 -0.50
N LYS A 207 -19.57 0.04 -1.85
CA LYS A 207 -19.84 -1.06 -2.77
C LYS A 207 -18.61 -1.50 -3.54
N GLN A 208 -17.75 -0.55 -3.91
CA GLN A 208 -16.59 -0.83 -4.75
C GLN A 208 -15.40 -0.01 -4.31
N PHE A 209 -14.21 -0.62 -4.34
CA PHE A 209 -12.94 0.07 -4.11
C PHE A 209 -12.15 0.16 -5.43
N VAL A 210 -11.78 1.38 -5.82
CA VAL A 210 -11.16 1.69 -7.10
C VAL A 210 -9.87 2.45 -6.88
N PHE A 211 -8.83 2.07 -7.61
CA PHE A 211 -7.58 2.83 -7.69
C PHE A 211 -7.53 3.64 -8.97
N ILE A 212 -7.19 4.92 -8.87
CA ILE A 212 -6.62 5.68 -9.97
C ILE A 212 -5.11 5.61 -9.81
N VAL A 213 -4.46 5.09 -10.83
CA VAL A 213 -3.02 4.78 -10.81
C VAL A 213 -2.33 5.65 -11.85
N VAL A 214 -1.27 6.37 -11.45
CA VAL A 214 -0.52 7.26 -12.33
C VAL A 214 0.96 6.91 -12.30
N GLU A 215 1.59 6.82 -13.46
CA GLU A 215 3.04 6.62 -13.54
C GLU A 215 3.79 7.90 -13.15
N LYS A 216 4.95 7.72 -12.48
CA LYS A 216 5.82 8.83 -12.05
C LYS A 216 6.76 9.33 -13.15
N THR A 217 6.76 8.70 -14.30
CA THR A 217 7.63 9.01 -15.44
C THR A 217 6.81 9.35 -16.67
N ALA A 218 7.30 10.29 -17.47
CA ALA A 218 6.65 10.66 -18.71
C ALA A 218 6.43 9.42 -19.62
N PRO A 219 5.26 9.32 -20.26
CA PRO A 219 4.19 10.31 -20.42
C PRO A 219 3.15 10.34 -19.27
N PHE A 220 3.47 9.87 -18.06
CA PHE A 220 2.62 9.85 -16.89
C PHE A 220 1.30 9.10 -17.10
N ALA A 221 1.41 7.92 -17.72
CA ALA A 221 0.26 7.11 -18.10
C ALA A 221 -0.63 6.80 -16.88
N THR A 222 -1.95 6.86 -17.10
CA THR A 222 -2.95 6.58 -16.08
C THR A 222 -3.67 5.28 -16.35
N ALA A 223 -4.09 4.60 -15.29
CA ALA A 223 -4.96 3.43 -15.34
C ALA A 223 -5.98 3.47 -14.18
N CYS A 224 -7.08 2.75 -14.34
CA CYS A 224 -8.09 2.61 -13.31
C CYS A 224 -8.35 1.12 -13.06
N TYR A 225 -8.29 0.71 -11.78
CA TYR A 225 -8.48 -0.68 -11.38
C TYR A 225 -9.43 -0.79 -10.20
N ALA A 226 -10.49 -1.56 -10.35
CA ALA A 226 -11.32 -1.99 -9.25
C ALA A 226 -10.72 -3.25 -8.60
N LEU A 227 -10.72 -3.32 -7.27
CA LEU A 227 -10.42 -4.57 -6.58
C LEU A 227 -11.64 -5.50 -6.62
N ASP A 228 -11.37 -6.80 -6.75
CA ASP A 228 -12.41 -7.82 -6.57
C ASP A 228 -12.90 -7.79 -5.11
N ASN A 229 -14.21 -7.68 -4.93
CA ASN A 229 -14.82 -7.65 -3.62
C ASN A 229 -14.54 -8.92 -2.80
N ASN A 230 -14.42 -10.09 -3.45
CA ASN A 230 -14.07 -11.32 -2.75
C ASN A 230 -12.66 -11.26 -2.15
N ASP A 231 -11.71 -10.60 -2.82
CA ASP A 231 -10.35 -10.44 -2.28
C ASP A 231 -10.34 -9.43 -1.13
N ILE A 232 -11.17 -8.38 -1.18
CA ILE A 232 -11.37 -7.45 -0.07
C ILE A 232 -11.98 -8.19 1.13
N GLU A 233 -13.07 -8.95 0.94
CA GLU A 233 -13.76 -9.67 2.00
C GLU A 233 -12.84 -10.71 2.69
N LYS A 234 -11.92 -11.35 1.98
CA LYS A 234 -10.92 -12.27 2.55
C LYS A 234 -9.94 -11.59 3.52
N GLU A 235 -9.69 -10.28 3.35
CA GLU A 235 -8.81 -9.52 4.24
C GLU A 235 -9.52 -8.97 5.48
N ILE A 236 -10.86 -8.89 5.51
CA ILE A 236 -11.63 -8.35 6.65
C ILE A 236 -11.29 -9.06 7.98
N PRO A 237 -11.21 -10.40 8.06
CA PRO A 237 -10.83 -11.06 9.32
C PRO A 237 -9.48 -10.57 9.86
N ARG A 238 -8.49 -10.31 9.01
CA ARG A 238 -7.19 -9.77 9.40
C ARG A 238 -7.28 -8.32 9.89
N VAL A 239 -8.15 -7.52 9.26
CA VAL A 239 -8.43 -6.15 9.72
C VAL A 239 -9.03 -6.16 11.13
N LEU A 240 -10.03 -7.02 11.38
CA LEU A 240 -10.65 -7.17 12.69
C LEU A 240 -9.67 -7.71 13.75
N GLU A 241 -8.80 -8.65 13.37
CA GLU A 241 -7.71 -9.14 14.23
C GLU A 241 -6.78 -8.00 14.66
N ALA A 242 -6.34 -7.15 13.72
CA ALA A 242 -5.50 -5.99 14.03
C ALA A 242 -6.20 -5.02 14.99
N MET A 243 -7.49 -4.75 14.77
CA MET A 243 -8.30 -3.89 15.66
C MET A 243 -8.39 -4.49 17.06
N LYS A 244 -8.68 -5.79 17.16
CA LYS A 244 -8.74 -6.50 18.43
C LYS A 244 -7.42 -6.45 19.21
N ILE A 245 -6.29 -6.76 18.54
CA ILE A 245 -4.95 -6.71 19.17
C ILE A 245 -4.66 -5.28 19.64
N TYR A 246 -4.94 -4.26 18.83
CA TYR A 246 -4.69 -2.88 19.20
C TYR A 246 -5.54 -2.45 20.40
N GLY A 247 -6.84 -2.78 20.40
CA GLY A 247 -7.76 -2.50 21.50
C GLY A 247 -7.32 -3.16 22.79
N GLU A 248 -6.84 -4.41 22.74
CA GLU A 248 -6.29 -5.13 23.89
C GLU A 248 -5.04 -4.43 24.43
N CYS A 249 -4.11 -4.04 23.56
CA CYS A 249 -2.91 -3.30 23.96
C CYS A 249 -3.25 -1.94 24.61
N LEU A 250 -4.24 -1.22 24.08
CA LEU A 250 -4.69 0.03 24.69
C LEU A 250 -5.33 -0.17 26.07
N ARG A 251 -6.14 -1.23 26.22
CA ARG A 251 -6.88 -1.52 27.46
C ARG A 251 -5.97 -2.00 28.58
N THR A 252 -4.95 -2.79 28.27
CA THR A 252 -4.04 -3.40 29.24
C THR A 252 -2.75 -2.64 29.45
N ASP A 253 -2.40 -1.73 28.51
CA ASP A 253 -1.08 -1.12 28.32
C ASP A 253 0.06 -2.14 28.15
N VAL A 254 -0.27 -3.38 27.81
CA VAL A 254 0.72 -4.42 27.49
C VAL A 254 0.92 -4.48 25.99
N TRP A 255 2.15 -4.22 25.53
CA TRP A 255 2.55 -4.18 24.14
C TRP A 255 3.62 -5.24 23.88
N PRO A 256 3.24 -6.48 23.58
CA PRO A 256 4.21 -7.58 23.47
C PRO A 256 5.14 -7.43 22.28
N GLY A 257 6.35 -7.96 22.41
CA GLY A 257 7.30 -8.19 21.33
C GLY A 257 6.88 -9.37 20.44
N TYR A 258 7.86 -10.00 19.77
CA TYR A 258 7.54 -11.14 18.89
C TYR A 258 7.20 -12.41 19.68
N THR A 259 7.98 -12.72 20.72
CA THR A 259 7.77 -13.89 21.60
C THR A 259 8.77 -13.84 22.76
N ASP A 260 8.35 -14.31 23.93
CA ASP A 260 9.21 -14.55 25.08
C ASP A 260 9.66 -16.01 25.15
N ASP A 261 9.06 -16.89 24.35
CA ASP A 261 9.38 -18.30 24.27
C ASP A 261 10.40 -18.61 23.18
N ILE A 262 11.16 -19.69 23.38
CA ILE A 262 12.03 -20.23 22.32
C ILE A 262 11.16 -20.87 21.24
N LYS A 263 11.13 -20.26 20.06
CA LYS A 263 10.48 -20.81 18.86
C LYS A 263 11.50 -21.47 17.96
N THR A 264 11.24 -22.70 17.55
CA THR A 264 12.04 -23.36 16.53
C THR A 264 11.86 -22.66 15.19
N LEU A 265 12.95 -22.12 14.65
CA LEU A 265 12.96 -21.51 13.32
C LEU A 265 13.06 -22.59 12.27
N ASN A 266 11.96 -22.87 11.58
CA ASN A 266 11.94 -23.82 10.46
C ASN A 266 12.32 -23.12 9.15
N LEU A 267 13.59 -23.19 8.78
CA LEU A 267 14.11 -22.57 7.55
C LEU A 267 13.62 -23.28 6.26
N GLY A 268 13.21 -24.55 6.35
CA GLY A 268 12.63 -25.28 5.23
C GLY A 268 11.35 -24.64 4.69
N GLY A 269 10.50 -24.06 5.56
CA GLY A 269 9.29 -23.32 5.15
C GLY A 269 9.55 -21.96 4.53
N LEU A 270 10.67 -21.31 4.87
CA LEU A 270 11.05 -20.00 4.33
C LEU A 270 11.69 -20.09 2.94
N PHE A 271 12.29 -21.25 2.61
CA PHE A 271 12.98 -21.50 1.34
C PHE A 271 12.24 -22.47 0.42
N THR A 272 11.14 -23.06 0.84
CA THR A 272 10.27 -23.80 -0.04
C THR A 272 9.43 -22.85 -0.89
N THR A 273 10.03 -22.34 -1.96
CA THR A 273 9.28 -22.52 -3.20
C THR A 273 9.06 -24.03 -3.28
N ASN A 274 7.85 -24.52 -3.40
CA ASN A 274 7.54 -25.94 -3.69
C ASN A 274 8.12 -26.34 -5.06
N ARG A 275 9.22 -25.69 -5.46
CA ARG A 275 9.90 -25.79 -6.75
C ARG A 275 11.31 -26.29 -6.55
N LEU A 276 11.64 -27.36 -7.19
CA LEU A 276 12.96 -27.97 -7.22
C LEU A 276 13.56 -27.94 -8.63
N SER A 277 14.87 -27.87 -8.72
CA SER A 277 15.54 -28.05 -10.00
C SER A 277 15.43 -29.52 -10.49
N ILE A 278 15.61 -29.72 -11.79
CA ILE A 278 15.59 -31.04 -12.40
C ILE A 278 16.53 -32.03 -11.66
N THR A 279 17.71 -31.57 -11.23
CA THR A 279 18.65 -32.37 -10.47
C THR A 279 18.11 -32.73 -9.09
N GLN A 280 17.59 -31.76 -8.35
CA GLN A 280 17.01 -32.01 -7.02
C GLN A 280 15.77 -32.94 -7.06
N ILE A 281 14.98 -32.85 -8.13
CA ILE A 281 13.85 -33.77 -8.34
C ILE A 281 14.37 -35.19 -8.63
N ALA A 282 15.36 -35.31 -9.50
CA ALA A 282 15.98 -36.58 -9.82
C ALA A 282 16.53 -37.28 -8.56
N ASP A 283 17.26 -36.55 -7.72
CA ASP A 283 17.80 -37.06 -6.46
C ASP A 283 16.70 -37.43 -5.47
N LYS A 284 15.69 -36.60 -5.30
CA LYS A 284 14.58 -36.80 -4.36
C LYS A 284 13.76 -38.06 -4.69
N PHE A 285 13.49 -38.30 -5.97
CA PHE A 285 12.70 -39.43 -6.43
C PHE A 285 13.54 -40.63 -6.85
N ARG A 286 14.88 -40.55 -6.75
CA ARG A 286 15.84 -41.57 -7.16
C ARG A 286 15.64 -42.03 -8.61
N VAL A 287 15.43 -41.05 -9.50
CA VAL A 287 15.23 -41.26 -10.94
C VAL A 287 16.27 -40.52 -11.74
N SER A 288 16.47 -40.87 -13.02
CA SER A 288 17.41 -40.16 -13.87
C SER A 288 16.93 -38.75 -14.21
N ARG A 289 17.85 -37.79 -14.37
CA ARG A 289 17.53 -36.44 -14.86
C ARG A 289 16.80 -36.47 -16.20
N SER A 290 17.16 -37.39 -17.08
CA SER A 290 16.51 -37.59 -18.38
C SER A 290 15.05 -37.96 -18.21
N PHE A 291 14.71 -38.82 -17.24
CA PHE A 291 13.35 -39.15 -16.91
C PHE A 291 12.55 -37.94 -16.41
N VAL A 292 13.12 -37.16 -15.49
CA VAL A 292 12.47 -35.91 -14.99
C VAL A 292 12.20 -34.97 -16.15
N CYS A 293 13.17 -34.75 -17.04
CA CYS A 293 12.99 -33.89 -18.22
C CYS A 293 11.86 -34.39 -19.15
N LYS A 294 11.74 -35.72 -19.34
CA LYS A 294 10.67 -36.32 -20.13
C LYS A 294 9.28 -36.07 -19.51
N VAL A 295 9.14 -36.25 -18.19
CA VAL A 295 7.90 -35.97 -17.45
C VAL A 295 7.52 -34.49 -17.56
N VAL A 296 8.47 -33.58 -17.25
CA VAL A 296 8.24 -32.14 -17.35
C VAL A 296 7.78 -31.72 -18.74
N LYS A 297 8.43 -32.22 -19.80
CA LYS A 297 8.08 -31.92 -21.19
C LYS A 297 6.73 -32.53 -21.60
N LYS A 298 6.48 -33.80 -21.26
CA LYS A 298 5.27 -34.52 -21.62
C LYS A 298 4.03 -33.90 -21.00
N HIS A 299 4.09 -33.52 -19.73
CA HIS A 299 2.98 -32.94 -18.98
C HIS A 299 2.97 -31.41 -19.04
N LYS A 300 3.84 -30.76 -19.84
CA LYS A 300 3.94 -29.30 -20.04
C LYS A 300 4.04 -28.52 -18.72
N LEU A 301 4.77 -29.07 -17.73
CA LEU A 301 4.90 -28.44 -16.43
C LEU A 301 5.65 -27.10 -16.53
N GLU A 302 5.16 -26.08 -15.79
CA GLU A 302 5.74 -24.76 -15.80
C GLU A 302 7.15 -24.79 -15.20
N GLN A 303 8.14 -24.24 -15.92
CA GLN A 303 9.48 -24.06 -15.44
C GLN A 303 9.74 -22.57 -15.17
N ARG A 304 10.12 -22.23 -13.95
CA ARG A 304 10.56 -20.87 -13.62
C ARG A 304 12.05 -20.82 -13.42
N LYS A 305 12.70 -19.83 -14.03
CA LYS A 305 14.14 -19.60 -13.88
C LYS A 305 14.40 -18.90 -12.53
N VAL A 306 15.22 -19.53 -11.69
CA VAL A 306 15.73 -18.94 -10.44
C VAL A 306 17.24 -18.98 -10.49
N GLY A 307 17.88 -17.82 -10.66
CA GLY A 307 19.29 -17.73 -11.01
C GLY A 307 19.56 -18.46 -12.34
N ASN A 308 20.51 -19.36 -12.34
CA ASN A 308 20.87 -20.17 -13.53
C ASN A 308 20.13 -21.52 -13.62
N ARG A 309 19.14 -21.77 -12.79
CA ARG A 309 18.43 -23.08 -12.73
C ARG A 309 16.96 -22.93 -13.08
N ASN A 310 16.46 -23.85 -13.89
CA ASN A 310 15.03 -24.01 -14.12
C ASN A 310 14.43 -24.82 -12.98
N MET A 311 13.41 -24.26 -12.33
CA MET A 311 12.73 -24.83 -11.17
C MET A 311 11.31 -25.26 -11.58
N VAL A 312 10.90 -26.44 -11.14
CA VAL A 312 9.57 -27.04 -11.39
C VAL A 312 8.81 -27.16 -10.08
N ASP A 313 7.50 -26.91 -10.11
CA ASP A 313 6.64 -27.09 -8.94
C ASP A 313 6.51 -28.56 -8.56
N MET A 314 6.74 -28.87 -7.29
CA MET A 314 6.76 -30.24 -6.80
C MET A 314 5.37 -30.90 -6.74
N THR A 315 4.33 -30.10 -6.53
CA THR A 315 2.95 -30.61 -6.52
C THR A 315 2.55 -31.02 -7.92
N GLU A 316 2.84 -30.18 -8.92
CA GLU A 316 2.61 -30.48 -10.33
C GLU A 316 3.41 -31.70 -10.78
N PHE A 317 4.70 -31.77 -10.42
CA PHE A 317 5.56 -32.90 -10.78
C PHE A 317 5.08 -34.19 -10.13
N SER A 318 4.72 -34.17 -8.85
CA SER A 318 4.23 -35.39 -8.14
C SER A 318 2.93 -35.89 -8.73
N THR A 319 2.04 -35.03 -9.15
CA THR A 319 0.78 -35.37 -9.83
C THR A 319 1.07 -36.02 -11.19
N ALA A 320 1.94 -35.41 -11.99
CA ALA A 320 2.35 -35.95 -13.28
C ALA A 320 3.04 -37.31 -13.13
N LEU A 321 3.86 -37.51 -12.09
CA LEU A 321 4.53 -38.78 -11.81
C LEU A 321 3.55 -39.91 -11.44
N ARG A 322 2.50 -39.61 -10.66
CA ARG A 322 1.43 -40.59 -10.36
C ARG A 322 0.75 -41.06 -11.64
N TRP A 323 0.38 -40.15 -12.52
CA TRP A 323 -0.19 -40.46 -13.84
C TRP A 323 0.70 -41.40 -14.68
N GLU A 324 2.02 -41.19 -14.66
CA GLU A 324 2.98 -42.05 -15.36
C GLU A 324 3.04 -43.47 -14.76
N ASN A 325 2.92 -43.59 -13.44
CA ASN A 325 2.95 -44.89 -12.76
C ASN A 325 1.65 -45.65 -12.93
N GLU A 326 0.49 -44.99 -12.86
CA GLU A 326 -0.83 -45.63 -13.10
C GLU A 326 -0.97 -46.19 -14.52
N ARG A 327 -0.41 -45.47 -15.53
CA ARG A 327 -0.40 -45.97 -16.93
C ARG A 327 0.55 -47.13 -17.19
N LYS A 328 1.51 -47.41 -16.32
CA LYS A 328 2.40 -48.57 -16.45
C LYS A 328 1.83 -49.80 -15.76
N SER A 329 0.84 -49.61 -14.90
CA SER A 329 0.17 -50.67 -14.14
C SER A 329 -1.16 -51.11 -14.77
N ALA A 330 -1.61 -50.40 -15.80
CA ALA A 330 -2.76 -50.76 -16.66
C ALA A 330 -2.27 -51.29 -18.02
#